data_d8cdcfb6a8510c0e62f14cc9eacb86bb
#
_entry.id   d8cdcfb6a8510c0e62f14cc9eacb86bb
#
_cell.length_a   1.000
_cell.length_b   1.000
_cell.length_c   1.000
_cell.angle_alpha   90.00
_cell.angle_beta   90.00
_cell.angle_gamma   90.00
#
_symmetry.space_group_name_H-M   'P 1'
#
loop_
_entity.id
_entity.type
_entity.pdbx_description
1 polymer ?
#
loop_
_entity_poly.entity_id
_entity_poly.type
_entity_poly.pdbx_seq_one_letter_code
_entity_poly.pdbx_strand_id
1 'polypeptide(L)'
;FGFWEVELDESVQPKTKVRAKSIKIQPFLKPLIPLLVKNYNSRTGLNVETKFAIFDIFLGINEYEEDCEDKKISSEEFLAALKPHFEKGQLERVLEPKEKVMKFGEYVFKVAISSSCWRQIILDGSSTLQDLHNWIQRAFSFDDDHLYGFFMDNKPFSQNCYNSPMDTQGPYVHNVTIAELYLDEGQQFLYIFDFGDEWHFQIIVEKINESIEQN
;
A
#
# COMPACT_ATOMS: atom_id res chain seq x y z
N PHE A 1 0.68 -1.67 -13.88
CA PHE A 1 2.11 -1.81 -13.49
C PHE A 1 2.99 -2.34 -14.62
N GLY A 2 2.89 -2.03 -15.89
CA GLY A 2 3.88 -2.20 -16.95
C GLY A 2 4.72 -3.50 -17.07
N PHE A 3 4.36 -4.56 -16.32
CA PHE A 3 5.14 -5.82 -16.32
C PHE A 3 4.90 -6.67 -17.55
N TRP A 4 3.76 -6.49 -18.22
CA TRP A 4 3.40 -7.17 -19.45
C TRP A 4 2.53 -6.29 -20.34
N GLU A 5 2.62 -6.53 -21.65
CA GLU A 5 1.69 -6.02 -22.65
C GLU A 5 0.67 -7.12 -22.95
N VAL A 6 -0.61 -6.76 -22.90
CA VAL A 6 -1.70 -7.70 -23.19
C VAL A 6 -2.38 -7.25 -24.49
N GLU A 7 -2.35 -8.10 -25.51
CA GLU A 7 -3.15 -7.94 -26.70
C GLU A 7 -4.49 -8.68 -26.50
N LEU A 8 -5.59 -7.96 -26.65
CA LEU A 8 -6.92 -8.52 -26.44
C LEU A 8 -7.45 -9.15 -27.73
N ASP A 9 -8.20 -10.22 -27.59
CA ASP A 9 -8.92 -10.84 -28.69
C ASP A 9 -10.22 -10.08 -28.97
N GLU A 10 -10.21 -9.21 -29.96
CA GLU A 10 -11.35 -8.39 -30.36
C GLU A 10 -12.48 -9.20 -31.06
N SER A 11 -12.24 -10.46 -31.41
CA SER A 11 -13.24 -11.34 -32.04
C SER A 11 -14.29 -11.86 -31.07
N VAL A 12 -14.08 -11.69 -29.75
CA VAL A 12 -14.98 -12.14 -28.70
C VAL A 12 -15.91 -11.01 -28.28
N GLN A 13 -17.21 -11.13 -28.52
CA GLN A 13 -18.19 -10.12 -28.08
C GLN A 13 -18.21 -9.93 -26.57
N PRO A 14 -18.32 -8.67 -26.06
CA PRO A 14 -17.95 -8.28 -24.70
C PRO A 14 -19.06 -8.56 -23.67
N LYS A 15 -19.62 -9.77 -23.58
CA LYS A 15 -20.67 -9.94 -22.55
C LYS A 15 -20.21 -10.57 -21.23
N THR A 16 -19.07 -11.27 -21.15
CA THR A 16 -18.69 -11.88 -19.86
C THR A 16 -17.21 -12.28 -19.64
N LYS A 17 -16.33 -12.30 -20.65
CA LYS A 17 -14.91 -12.68 -20.42
C LYS A 17 -13.98 -11.98 -21.41
N VAL A 18 -13.07 -11.18 -20.89
CA VAL A 18 -11.92 -10.67 -21.66
C VAL A 18 -10.96 -11.82 -21.91
N ARG A 19 -10.68 -12.13 -23.18
CA ARG A 19 -9.66 -13.11 -23.57
C ARG A 19 -8.41 -12.37 -24.04
N ALA A 20 -7.29 -12.70 -23.44
CA ALA A 20 -6.00 -12.26 -23.96
C ALA A 20 -5.64 -13.10 -25.20
N LYS A 21 -5.31 -12.46 -26.32
CA LYS A 21 -4.79 -13.07 -27.53
C LYS A 21 -3.31 -13.40 -27.36
N SER A 22 -2.57 -12.47 -26.78
CA SER A 22 -1.17 -12.65 -26.43
C SER A 22 -0.79 -11.85 -25.18
N ILE A 23 0.19 -12.36 -24.43
CA ILE A 23 0.78 -11.67 -23.27
C ILE A 23 2.30 -11.61 -23.53
N LYS A 24 2.82 -10.40 -23.65
CA LYS A 24 4.25 -10.18 -23.81
C LYS A 24 4.84 -9.70 -22.49
N ILE A 25 5.77 -10.48 -21.96
CA ILE A 25 6.48 -10.16 -20.73
C ILE A 25 7.59 -9.17 -21.01
N GLN A 26 7.65 -8.10 -20.23
CA GLN A 26 8.72 -7.12 -20.33
C GLN A 26 10.08 -7.76 -19.99
N PRO A 27 11.17 -7.42 -20.71
CA PRO A 27 12.47 -8.08 -20.55
C PRO A 27 13.01 -8.09 -19.12
N PHE A 28 12.76 -7.02 -18.33
CA PHE A 28 13.22 -6.90 -16.95
C PHE A 28 12.51 -7.84 -15.98
N LEU A 29 11.33 -8.36 -16.33
CA LEU A 29 10.59 -9.27 -15.47
C LEU A 29 11.22 -10.68 -15.46
N LYS A 30 11.83 -11.12 -16.57
CA LYS A 30 12.43 -12.45 -16.70
C LYS A 30 13.42 -12.78 -15.56
N PRO A 31 14.42 -11.93 -15.24
CA PRO A 31 15.34 -12.19 -14.13
C PRO A 31 14.68 -12.06 -12.74
N LEU A 32 13.54 -11.35 -12.64
CA LEU A 32 12.85 -11.18 -11.37
C LEU A 32 11.92 -12.34 -11.02
N ILE A 33 11.44 -13.11 -12.01
CA ILE A 33 10.49 -14.20 -11.79
C ILE A 33 11.01 -15.23 -10.79
N PRO A 34 12.22 -15.78 -10.92
CA PRO A 34 12.76 -16.73 -9.95
C PRO A 34 12.81 -16.16 -8.53
N LEU A 35 13.18 -14.87 -8.41
CA LEU A 35 13.25 -14.16 -7.15
C LEU A 35 11.85 -13.97 -6.52
N LEU A 36 10.85 -13.58 -7.32
CA LEU A 36 9.47 -13.41 -6.87
C LEU A 36 8.85 -14.75 -6.45
N VAL A 37 9.09 -15.81 -7.20
CA VAL A 37 8.60 -17.16 -6.88
C VAL A 37 9.20 -17.65 -5.55
N LYS A 38 10.50 -17.46 -5.35
CA LYS A 38 11.21 -17.82 -4.12
C LYS A 38 10.63 -17.12 -2.88
N ASN A 39 10.26 -15.85 -3.01
CA ASN A 39 9.67 -15.06 -1.92
C ASN A 39 8.17 -15.34 -1.68
N TYR A 40 7.45 -15.76 -2.73
CA TYR A 40 6.01 -16.04 -2.65
C TYR A 40 5.70 -17.35 -1.93
N ASN A 41 6.64 -18.29 -1.89
CA ASN A 41 6.46 -19.62 -1.32
C ASN A 41 6.12 -19.64 0.18
N SER A 42 6.44 -18.57 0.93
CA SER A 42 6.20 -18.53 2.38
C SER A 42 4.78 -18.11 2.79
N ARG A 43 3.92 -17.63 1.86
CA ARG A 43 2.66 -16.94 2.24
C ARG A 43 1.35 -17.58 1.77
N THR A 44 1.33 -18.54 0.84
CA THR A 44 0.07 -18.90 0.15
C THR A 44 -0.49 -20.28 0.42
N GLY A 45 0.15 -21.13 1.21
CA GLY A 45 -0.37 -22.49 1.51
C GLY A 45 -0.50 -23.44 0.29
N LEU A 46 -0.28 -22.96 -0.96
CA LEU A 46 -0.20 -23.83 -2.14
C LEU A 46 1.16 -24.53 -2.15
N ASN A 47 1.19 -25.82 -2.53
CA ASN A 47 2.45 -26.51 -2.65
C ASN A 47 3.31 -25.90 -3.79
N VAL A 48 4.62 -26.08 -3.68
CA VAL A 48 5.61 -25.49 -4.60
C VAL A 48 5.36 -25.95 -6.04
N GLU A 49 5.04 -27.22 -6.25
CA GLU A 49 4.79 -27.82 -7.57
C GLU A 49 3.61 -27.18 -8.30
N THR A 50 2.50 -26.92 -7.59
CA THR A 50 1.33 -26.26 -8.18
C THR A 50 1.64 -24.81 -8.59
N LYS A 51 2.51 -24.13 -7.84
CA LYS A 51 2.93 -22.77 -8.14
C LYS A 51 3.83 -22.72 -9.37
N PHE A 52 4.79 -23.63 -9.47
CA PHE A 52 5.67 -23.75 -10.63
C PHE A 52 4.88 -24.13 -11.89
N ALA A 53 3.96 -25.09 -11.80
CA ALA A 53 3.13 -25.49 -12.94
C ALA A 53 2.31 -24.29 -13.50
N ILE A 54 1.79 -23.43 -12.63
CA ILE A 54 1.09 -22.20 -13.05
C ILE A 54 2.05 -21.22 -13.74
N PHE A 55 3.27 -21.07 -13.24
CA PHE A 55 4.27 -20.22 -13.85
C PHE A 55 4.84 -20.78 -15.15
N ASP A 56 5.07 -22.09 -15.25
CA ASP A 56 5.53 -22.77 -16.46
C ASP A 56 4.52 -22.63 -17.60
N ILE A 57 3.22 -22.78 -17.30
CA ILE A 57 2.14 -22.58 -18.27
C ILE A 57 2.07 -21.12 -18.73
N PHE A 58 2.31 -20.17 -17.83
CA PHE A 58 2.23 -18.74 -18.15
C PHE A 58 3.48 -18.19 -18.87
N LEU A 59 4.66 -18.74 -18.60
CA LEU A 59 5.94 -18.15 -18.98
C LEU A 59 6.75 -18.98 -19.97
N GLY A 60 6.35 -20.25 -20.19
CA GLY A 60 7.09 -21.18 -21.08
C GLY A 60 8.53 -21.42 -20.62
N ILE A 61 8.77 -21.45 -19.32
CA ILE A 61 10.09 -21.65 -18.72
C ILE A 61 10.16 -23.11 -18.22
N ASN A 62 10.94 -23.95 -18.87
CA ASN A 62 10.97 -25.39 -18.66
C ASN A 62 12.13 -25.91 -17.77
N GLU A 63 12.89 -25.05 -17.11
CA GLU A 63 14.05 -25.48 -16.33
C GLU A 63 14.09 -24.77 -14.97
N TYR A 64 13.79 -25.55 -13.90
CA TYR A 64 14.04 -25.14 -12.51
C TYR A 64 14.89 -26.22 -11.83
N GLU A 65 16.01 -25.82 -11.27
CA GLU A 65 16.79 -26.66 -10.36
C GLU A 65 16.10 -26.74 -8.99
N GLU A 66 16.00 -27.94 -8.44
CA GLU A 66 15.20 -28.31 -7.24
C GLU A 66 15.81 -27.89 -5.89
N ASP A 67 16.88 -27.11 -5.85
CA ASP A 67 17.53 -26.67 -4.60
C ASP A 67 16.97 -25.34 -4.06
N CYS A 68 15.75 -25.38 -3.55
CA CYS A 68 15.15 -24.25 -2.82
C CYS A 68 15.24 -24.43 -1.31
N GLU A 69 16.38 -24.14 -0.70
CA GLU A 69 16.42 -23.73 0.70
C GLU A 69 15.64 -22.42 0.88
N ASP A 70 14.89 -22.29 2.00
CA ASP A 70 14.05 -21.13 2.38
C ASP A 70 14.87 -19.84 2.63
N LYS A 71 15.72 -19.47 1.70
CA LYS A 71 16.47 -18.19 1.76
C LYS A 71 15.57 -17.04 1.30
N LYS A 72 15.22 -16.17 2.23
CA LYS A 72 14.64 -14.85 1.88
C LYS A 72 15.62 -14.11 0.96
N ILE A 73 15.11 -13.62 -0.16
CA ILE A 73 15.88 -12.77 -1.06
C ILE A 73 16.23 -11.49 -0.33
N SER A 74 17.49 -11.12 -0.34
CA SER A 74 17.90 -9.83 0.18
C SER A 74 17.46 -8.70 -0.76
N SER A 75 17.26 -7.51 -0.20
CA SER A 75 16.97 -6.32 -1.01
C SER A 75 18.07 -6.05 -2.03
N GLU A 76 19.33 -6.39 -1.71
CA GLU A 76 20.49 -6.23 -2.57
C GLU A 76 20.45 -7.15 -3.79
N GLU A 77 20.07 -8.43 -3.62
CA GLU A 77 19.91 -9.38 -4.72
C GLU A 77 18.78 -8.93 -5.67
N PHE A 78 17.67 -8.45 -5.11
CA PHE A 78 16.56 -7.92 -5.88
C PHE A 78 16.97 -6.69 -6.70
N LEU A 79 17.67 -5.75 -6.09
CA LEU A 79 18.16 -4.55 -6.74
C LEU A 79 19.22 -4.84 -7.81
N ALA A 80 20.11 -5.80 -7.55
CA ALA A 80 21.11 -6.24 -8.52
C ALA A 80 20.47 -6.83 -9.78
N ALA A 81 19.38 -7.58 -9.64
CA ALA A 81 18.62 -8.12 -10.77
C ALA A 81 17.87 -7.05 -11.57
N LEU A 82 17.44 -5.96 -10.93
CA LEU A 82 16.76 -4.83 -11.60
C LEU A 82 17.74 -3.90 -12.35
N LYS A 83 18.91 -3.66 -11.77
CA LYS A 83 19.87 -2.64 -12.20
C LYS A 83 20.22 -2.65 -13.70
N PRO A 84 20.38 -3.80 -14.40
CA PRO A 84 20.67 -3.84 -15.84
C PRO A 84 19.55 -3.33 -16.75
N HIS A 85 18.32 -3.19 -16.22
CA HIS A 85 17.13 -2.81 -16.98
C HIS A 85 16.75 -1.33 -16.84
N PHE A 86 17.52 -0.56 -16.06
CA PHE A 86 17.32 0.87 -15.84
C PHE A 86 18.54 1.66 -16.32
N GLU A 87 18.32 2.90 -16.70
CA GLU A 87 19.43 3.82 -17.02
C GLU A 87 20.32 4.01 -15.79
N LYS A 88 21.63 4.22 -16.04
CA LYS A 88 22.60 4.42 -14.96
C LYS A 88 22.17 5.55 -14.03
N GLY A 89 22.02 5.24 -12.75
CA GLY A 89 21.58 6.18 -11.69
C GLY A 89 20.06 6.40 -11.62
N GLN A 90 19.25 5.78 -12.49
CA GLN A 90 17.79 5.92 -12.43
C GLN A 90 17.21 5.15 -11.24
N LEU A 91 17.67 3.92 -11.01
CA LEU A 91 17.20 3.09 -9.91
C LEU A 91 17.61 3.67 -8.55
N GLU A 92 18.83 4.16 -8.46
CA GLU A 92 19.36 4.82 -7.28
C GLU A 92 18.52 6.07 -6.93
N ARG A 93 18.19 6.92 -7.90
CA ARG A 93 17.33 8.10 -7.68
C ARG A 93 15.92 7.77 -7.20
N VAL A 94 15.36 6.65 -7.67
CA VAL A 94 14.01 6.20 -7.25
C VAL A 94 14.04 5.61 -5.85
N LEU A 95 15.18 5.04 -5.45
CA LEU A 95 15.38 4.35 -4.17
C LEU A 95 16.02 5.24 -3.10
N GLU A 96 16.49 6.44 -3.46
CA GLU A 96 16.90 7.42 -2.46
C GLU A 96 15.76 7.65 -1.48
N PRO A 97 15.97 7.43 -0.18
CA PRO A 97 14.97 7.74 0.82
C PRO A 97 14.65 9.23 0.70
N LYS A 98 13.42 9.55 0.35
CA LYS A 98 12.99 10.96 0.46
C LYS A 98 13.16 11.36 1.92
N GLU A 99 13.88 12.44 2.16
CA GLU A 99 13.93 13.01 3.50
C GLU A 99 12.50 13.26 3.96
N LYS A 100 12.16 12.69 5.10
CA LYS A 100 10.86 12.93 5.72
C LYS A 100 10.90 14.32 6.32
N VAL A 101 10.30 15.27 5.63
CA VAL A 101 10.19 16.66 6.08
C VAL A 101 8.83 16.86 6.73
N MET A 102 8.83 17.40 7.94
CA MET A 102 7.61 17.78 8.63
C MET A 102 6.99 18.98 7.89
N LYS A 103 5.75 18.85 7.45
CA LYS A 103 5.02 19.90 6.74
C LYS A 103 4.05 20.55 7.70
N PHE A 104 4.14 21.87 7.84
CA PHE A 104 3.21 22.65 8.66
C PHE A 104 2.15 23.30 7.76
N GLY A 105 0.93 23.41 8.27
CA GLY A 105 -0.19 23.99 7.55
C GLY A 105 -1.42 23.10 7.54
N GLU A 106 -2.32 23.31 6.59
CA GLU A 106 -3.61 22.61 6.53
C GLU A 106 -3.50 21.34 5.70
N TYR A 107 -3.96 20.22 6.26
CA TYR A 107 -4.11 18.93 5.61
C TYR A 107 -5.56 18.72 5.23
N VAL A 108 -5.78 18.40 3.96
CA VAL A 108 -7.09 18.06 3.41
C VAL A 108 -7.19 16.56 3.25
N PHE A 109 -8.04 15.94 4.04
CA PHE A 109 -8.28 14.50 4.02
C PHE A 109 -9.60 14.19 3.34
N LYS A 110 -9.58 13.24 2.42
CA LYS A 110 -10.79 12.55 1.98
C LYS A 110 -10.95 11.28 2.80
N VAL A 111 -12.03 11.17 3.54
CA VAL A 111 -12.40 10.01 4.36
C VAL A 111 -13.60 9.33 3.75
N ALA A 112 -13.49 8.04 3.43
CA ALA A 112 -14.53 7.31 2.69
C ALA A 112 -14.80 5.94 3.30
N ILE A 113 -16.07 5.62 3.53
CA ILE A 113 -16.54 4.25 3.80
C ILE A 113 -16.75 3.49 2.48
N SER A 114 -17.21 4.23 1.44
CA SER A 114 -17.45 3.70 0.11
C SER A 114 -17.23 4.78 -0.95
N SER A 115 -17.30 4.42 -2.23
CA SER A 115 -17.20 5.37 -3.34
C SER A 115 -18.28 6.46 -3.32
N SER A 116 -19.46 6.17 -2.76
CA SER A 116 -20.60 7.08 -2.65
C SER A 116 -20.77 7.74 -1.28
N CYS A 117 -20.08 7.23 -0.25
CA CYS A 117 -20.15 7.76 1.12
C CYS A 117 -18.78 8.20 1.59
N TRP A 118 -18.49 9.49 1.43
CA TRP A 118 -17.22 10.11 1.82
C TRP A 118 -17.42 11.53 2.36
N ARG A 119 -16.43 12.02 3.09
CA ARG A 119 -16.37 13.39 3.60
C ARG A 119 -14.97 13.95 3.38
N GLN A 120 -14.89 15.26 3.27
CA GLN A 120 -13.62 15.98 3.31
C GLN A 120 -13.46 16.61 4.69
N ILE A 121 -12.31 16.40 5.32
CA ILE A 121 -11.95 16.92 6.63
C ILE A 121 -10.66 17.72 6.46
N ILE A 122 -10.64 18.93 6.98
CA ILE A 122 -9.48 19.83 6.94
C ILE A 122 -9.00 20.02 8.37
N LEU A 123 -7.72 19.75 8.62
CA LEU A 123 -7.09 19.93 9.91
C LEU A 123 -5.74 20.62 9.76
N ASP A 124 -5.39 21.44 10.75
CA ASP A 124 -4.03 21.96 10.87
C ASP A 124 -3.04 20.84 11.23
N GLY A 125 -1.80 20.96 10.75
CA GLY A 125 -0.75 19.98 11.03
C GLY A 125 -0.41 19.82 12.51
N SER A 126 -0.73 20.79 13.36
CA SER A 126 -0.61 20.70 14.82
C SER A 126 -1.73 19.90 15.50
N SER A 127 -2.82 19.62 14.78
CA SER A 127 -3.89 18.73 15.27
C SER A 127 -3.37 17.31 15.41
N THR A 128 -3.94 16.55 16.35
CA THR A 128 -3.58 15.16 16.60
C THR A 128 -4.40 14.16 15.74
N LEU A 129 -4.00 12.90 15.71
CA LEU A 129 -4.85 11.84 15.17
C LEU A 129 -6.15 11.66 15.99
N GLN A 130 -6.14 12.00 17.28
CA GLN A 130 -7.36 12.06 18.10
C GLN A 130 -8.34 13.10 17.57
N ASP A 131 -7.85 14.26 17.13
CA ASP A 131 -8.70 15.28 16.52
C ASP A 131 -9.29 14.81 15.19
N LEU A 132 -8.50 14.10 14.37
CA LEU A 132 -9.01 13.50 13.13
C LEU A 132 -10.12 12.47 13.43
N HIS A 133 -9.92 11.59 14.43
CA HIS A 133 -10.95 10.67 14.88
C HIS A 133 -12.23 11.42 15.29
N ASN A 134 -12.12 12.43 16.14
CA ASN A 134 -13.28 13.20 16.61
C ASN A 134 -14.07 13.81 15.45
N TRP A 135 -13.37 14.32 14.41
CA TRP A 135 -14.02 14.85 13.21
C TRP A 135 -14.67 13.77 12.34
N ILE A 136 -14.05 12.59 12.24
CA ILE A 136 -14.64 11.44 11.54
C ILE A 136 -15.95 11.04 12.22
N GLN A 137 -15.95 10.85 13.54
CA GLN A 137 -17.14 10.48 14.31
C GLN A 137 -18.30 11.47 14.05
N ARG A 138 -18.02 12.77 14.12
CA ARG A 138 -19.04 13.82 13.85
C ARG A 138 -19.51 13.83 12.40
N ALA A 139 -18.60 13.71 11.43
CA ALA A 139 -18.92 13.79 10.02
C ALA A 139 -19.77 12.63 9.51
N PHE A 140 -19.65 11.45 10.15
CA PHE A 140 -20.39 10.26 9.79
C PHE A 140 -21.50 9.90 10.78
N SER A 141 -21.68 10.71 11.86
CA SER A 141 -22.69 10.52 12.89
C SER A 141 -22.59 9.18 13.63
N PHE A 142 -21.35 8.82 13.97
CA PHE A 142 -21.07 7.70 14.88
C PHE A 142 -21.00 8.17 16.33
N ASP A 143 -21.30 7.27 17.26
CA ASP A 143 -21.08 7.46 18.68
C ASP A 143 -19.69 6.92 19.05
N ASP A 144 -18.91 7.72 19.80
CA ASP A 144 -17.52 7.38 20.18
C ASP A 144 -17.49 6.46 21.41
N ASP A 145 -17.98 5.23 21.25
CA ASP A 145 -18.18 4.25 22.33
C ASP A 145 -17.39 2.94 22.13
N HIS A 146 -16.58 2.85 21.06
CA HIS A 146 -15.80 1.65 20.72
C HIS A 146 -14.32 1.95 20.52
N LEU A 147 -13.50 0.87 20.55
CA LEU A 147 -12.08 0.93 20.18
C LEU A 147 -11.89 1.25 18.71
N TYR A 148 -10.80 1.92 18.41
CA TYR A 148 -10.43 2.29 17.04
C TYR A 148 -8.92 2.38 16.87
N GLY A 149 -8.47 2.41 15.60
CA GLY A 149 -7.07 2.59 15.26
C GLY A 149 -6.86 3.15 13.86
N PHE A 150 -5.74 3.84 13.68
CA PHE A 150 -5.25 4.28 12.38
C PHE A 150 -4.08 3.41 11.95
N PHE A 151 -4.17 2.77 10.78
CA PHE A 151 -3.18 1.84 10.24
C PHE A 151 -2.47 2.49 9.05
N MET A 152 -1.25 2.97 9.28
CA MET A 152 -0.53 3.88 8.39
C MET A 152 0.00 3.23 7.11
N ASP A 153 0.09 1.91 7.08
CA ASP A 153 0.47 1.11 5.90
C ASP A 153 -0.74 0.59 5.09
N ASN A 154 -1.93 1.11 5.41
CA ASN A 154 -3.20 0.75 4.77
C ASN A 154 -3.56 -0.75 4.89
N LYS A 155 -3.12 -1.42 5.96
CA LYS A 155 -3.41 -2.83 6.24
C LYS A 155 -4.13 -2.96 7.56
N PRO A 156 -5.32 -3.60 7.59
CA PRO A 156 -6.05 -3.83 8.83
C PRO A 156 -5.17 -4.53 9.87
N PHE A 157 -5.25 -4.07 11.10
CA PHE A 157 -4.59 -4.65 12.28
C PHE A 157 -3.07 -4.86 12.14
N SER A 158 -2.41 -4.04 11.31
CA SER A 158 -0.96 -4.05 11.20
C SER A 158 -0.31 -3.42 12.43
N GLN A 159 0.99 -3.69 12.65
CA GLN A 159 1.75 -3.10 13.74
C GLN A 159 2.14 -1.63 13.47
N ASN A 160 1.99 -1.14 12.24
CA ASN A 160 2.21 0.27 11.90
C ASN A 160 0.92 1.07 12.13
N CYS A 161 0.54 1.21 13.40
CA CYS A 161 -0.73 1.79 13.80
C CYS A 161 -0.58 2.79 14.96
N TYR A 162 -1.63 3.59 15.14
CA TYR A 162 -1.89 4.41 16.32
C TYR A 162 -3.25 4.02 16.89
N ASN A 163 -3.27 3.65 18.14
CA ASN A 163 -4.45 3.08 18.79
C ASN A 163 -5.24 4.12 19.60
N SER A 164 -6.50 3.80 19.84
CA SER A 164 -7.38 4.51 20.78
C SER A 164 -6.71 4.63 22.15
N PRO A 165 -6.93 5.75 22.89
CA PRO A 165 -6.47 5.88 24.28
C PRO A 165 -7.03 4.83 25.23
N MET A 166 -8.14 4.18 24.88
CA MET A 166 -8.76 3.11 25.65
C MET A 166 -8.12 1.73 25.39
N ASP A 167 -7.23 1.60 24.39
CA ASP A 167 -6.49 0.37 24.13
C ASP A 167 -5.41 0.16 25.19
N THR A 168 -5.04 -1.09 25.41
CA THR A 168 -3.97 -1.47 26.35
C THR A 168 -2.57 -1.26 25.80
N GLN A 169 -2.43 -1.07 24.50
CA GLN A 169 -1.15 -0.94 23.79
C GLN A 169 -1.11 0.31 22.89
N GLY A 170 -0.02 1.10 23.04
CA GLY A 170 0.31 2.19 22.15
C GLY A 170 1.15 1.77 20.94
N PRO A 171 1.53 2.73 20.08
CA PRO A 171 1.39 4.17 20.24
C PRO A 171 -0.06 4.67 20.15
N TYR A 172 -0.34 5.79 20.82
CA TYR A 172 -1.70 6.33 20.94
C TYR A 172 -1.89 7.56 20.05
N VAL A 173 -3.12 7.73 19.55
CA VAL A 173 -3.55 8.78 18.63
C VAL A 173 -3.39 10.21 19.20
N HIS A 174 -3.45 10.41 20.51
CA HIS A 174 -3.29 11.72 21.14
C HIS A 174 -1.83 12.14 21.33
N ASN A 175 -0.87 11.24 21.10
CA ASN A 175 0.56 11.47 21.27
C ASN A 175 1.29 11.83 19.96
N VAL A 176 0.57 12.00 18.87
CA VAL A 176 1.14 12.30 17.56
C VAL A 176 0.31 13.35 16.86
N THR A 177 0.96 14.36 16.32
CA THR A 177 0.33 15.36 15.46
C THR A 177 0.32 14.92 14.00
N ILE A 178 -0.57 15.50 13.19
CA ILE A 178 -0.66 15.23 11.75
C ILE A 178 0.68 15.51 11.05
N ALA A 179 1.36 16.59 11.39
CA ALA A 179 2.66 16.95 10.81
C ALA A 179 3.76 15.92 11.15
N GLU A 180 3.75 15.35 12.36
CA GLU A 180 4.71 14.32 12.80
C GLU A 180 4.52 12.97 12.11
N LEU A 181 3.42 12.77 11.38
CA LEU A 181 3.21 11.58 10.56
C LEU A 181 3.99 11.63 9.24
N TYR A 182 4.55 12.78 8.87
CA TYR A 182 5.31 13.00 7.62
C TYR A 182 4.54 12.55 6.38
N LEU A 183 3.26 12.90 6.30
CA LEU A 183 2.38 12.50 5.22
C LEU A 183 2.74 13.22 3.92
N ASP A 184 2.54 12.51 2.81
CA ASP A 184 2.62 13.06 1.46
C ASP A 184 1.24 13.14 0.82
N GLU A 185 1.05 14.08 -0.12
CA GLU A 185 -0.16 14.13 -0.96
C GLU A 185 -0.32 12.82 -1.72
N GLY A 186 -1.54 12.31 -1.77
CA GLY A 186 -1.88 11.02 -2.34
C GLY A 186 -1.63 9.83 -1.42
N GLN A 187 -0.98 10.01 -0.27
CA GLN A 187 -0.80 8.93 0.70
C GLN A 187 -2.13 8.44 1.22
N GLN A 188 -2.22 7.11 1.42
CA GLN A 188 -3.42 6.45 1.89
C GLN A 188 -3.12 5.68 3.16
N PHE A 189 -4.07 5.71 4.08
CA PHE A 189 -4.05 4.91 5.30
C PHE A 189 -5.47 4.56 5.71
N LEU A 190 -5.60 3.58 6.61
CA LEU A 190 -6.88 3.02 7.01
C LEU A 190 -7.21 3.48 8.44
N TYR A 191 -8.45 3.87 8.67
CA TYR A 191 -9.02 4.01 10.00
C TYR A 191 -10.09 2.95 10.18
N ILE A 192 -10.02 2.20 11.29
CA ILE A 192 -11.03 1.20 11.67
C ILE A 192 -11.64 1.65 12.99
N PHE A 193 -12.95 1.78 12.98
CA PHE A 193 -13.76 2.04 14.17
C PHE A 193 -14.60 0.82 14.52
N ASP A 194 -14.73 0.52 15.80
CA ASP A 194 -15.38 -0.67 16.33
C ASP A 194 -14.74 -1.96 15.77
N PHE A 195 -13.78 -2.50 16.49
CA PHE A 195 -13.08 -3.73 16.08
C PHE A 195 -13.98 -4.97 16.06
N GLY A 196 -15.22 -4.88 16.57
CA GLY A 196 -16.24 -5.93 16.47
C GLY A 196 -16.99 -5.89 15.14
N ASP A 197 -17.48 -4.70 14.76
CA ASP A 197 -18.23 -4.45 13.51
C ASP A 197 -17.31 -4.07 12.33
N GLU A 198 -16.06 -3.69 12.61
CA GLU A 198 -15.01 -3.36 11.64
C GLU A 198 -15.44 -2.30 10.62
N TRP A 199 -15.85 -1.12 11.08
CA TRP A 199 -16.11 0.01 10.17
C TRP A 199 -14.82 0.53 9.57
N HIS A 200 -14.56 0.19 8.31
CA HIS A 200 -13.37 0.58 7.57
C HIS A 200 -13.55 1.91 6.85
N PHE A 201 -12.69 2.88 7.14
CA PHE A 201 -12.65 4.17 6.47
C PHE A 201 -11.31 4.30 5.74
N GLN A 202 -11.36 4.40 4.43
CA GLN A 202 -10.19 4.74 3.63
C GLN A 202 -9.92 6.24 3.75
N ILE A 203 -8.73 6.61 4.19
CA ILE A 203 -8.30 7.99 4.28
C ILE A 203 -7.24 8.26 3.22
N ILE A 204 -7.40 9.37 2.50
CA ILE A 204 -6.48 9.85 1.47
C ILE A 204 -6.09 11.28 1.80
N VAL A 205 -4.81 11.59 1.81
CA VAL A 205 -4.30 12.96 1.87
C VAL A 205 -4.50 13.58 0.48
N GLU A 206 -5.54 14.38 0.29
CA GLU A 206 -5.81 14.99 -1.01
C GLU A 206 -4.86 16.16 -1.29
N LYS A 207 -4.56 16.96 -0.25
CA LYS A 207 -3.74 18.16 -0.39
C LYS A 207 -3.09 18.54 0.94
N ILE A 208 -1.92 19.18 0.87
CA ILE A 208 -1.23 19.83 1.99
C ILE A 208 -0.97 21.28 1.60
N ASN A 209 -1.68 22.20 2.24
CA ASN A 209 -1.46 23.63 2.07
C ASN A 209 -0.42 24.10 3.10
N GLU A 210 0.85 24.02 2.73
CA GLU A 210 1.95 24.37 3.63
C GLU A 210 1.85 25.87 4.02
N SER A 211 1.92 26.15 5.32
CA SER A 211 2.09 27.52 5.80
C SER A 211 3.54 27.93 5.60
N ILE A 212 3.75 29.03 4.89
CA ILE A 212 5.08 29.65 4.83
C ILE A 212 5.33 30.24 6.22
N GLU A 213 6.22 29.66 7.02
CA GLU A 213 6.73 30.33 8.20
C GLU A 213 7.38 31.64 7.75
N GLN A 214 6.75 32.75 8.09
CA GLN A 214 7.42 34.03 8.00
C GLN A 214 8.44 34.10 9.16
N ASN A 215 9.70 33.82 8.85
CA ASN A 215 10.82 34.11 9.73
C ASN A 215 10.98 35.62 9.94
#